data_650c702388cc7008b4b016a8786d6753
#
_entry.id   650c702388cc7008b4b016a8786d6753
#
_cell.length_a   1.000
_cell.length_b   1.000
_cell.length_c   1.000
_cell.angle_alpha   90.00
_cell.angle_beta   90.00
_cell.angle_gamma   90.00
#
_symmetry.space_group_name_H-M   'P 1'
#
loop_
_entity.id
_entity.type
_entity.pdbx_description
1 polymer ?
#
loop_
_entity_poly.entity_id
_entity_poly.type
_entity_poly.pdbx_seq_one_letter_code
_entity_poly.pdbx_strand_id
1 'polypeptide(L)'
;MLKIGDFSKISRVSIRMLRHYDDIGLLKPAEIDDLTGYRYYREDQLFVIGRITALKDMGFALADIVPILEIYEDKEKLDGFLSAREKELADQAKETEYRLMLLDTARKRLRKEQNMSFDVTVKTIPERYAATVHMIIPRYEDEGMAWAAMGECKEPLVPADPCYSIAEFWDNEYKEKNVEIEVSMSVKGRYQDTEHVKFKTLPAVKVASCVVKGSYDQMPDAYATVISWINANGYKTSKPMFNIYHVSPAQCKDPDEYVTEVCFPIE
;
A
#
# COMPACT_ATOMS: atom_id res chain seq x y z
N MET A 1 -28.03 -48.28 11.44
CA MET A 1 -28.61 -47.07 12.05
C MET A 1 -27.86 -46.70 13.32
N LEU A 2 -27.38 -45.50 13.44
CA LEU A 2 -26.62 -44.95 14.58
C LEU A 2 -27.51 -43.96 15.35
N LYS A 3 -27.55 -44.09 16.68
CA LYS A 3 -28.16 -43.04 17.52
C LYS A 3 -27.37 -41.74 17.37
N ILE A 4 -28.03 -40.60 17.50
CA ILE A 4 -27.39 -39.26 17.38
C ILE A 4 -26.13 -39.12 18.24
N GLY A 5 -26.08 -39.74 19.42
CA GLY A 5 -24.90 -39.75 20.29
C GLY A 5 -23.72 -40.49 19.70
N ASP A 6 -23.95 -41.66 19.09
CA ASP A 6 -22.90 -42.45 18.44
C ASP A 6 -22.45 -41.82 17.14
N PHE A 7 -23.40 -41.31 16.35
CA PHE A 7 -23.10 -40.52 15.12
C PHE A 7 -22.26 -39.28 15.44
N SER A 8 -22.59 -38.57 16.52
CA SER A 8 -21.82 -37.41 17.01
C SER A 8 -20.37 -37.80 17.36
N LYS A 9 -20.15 -38.90 18.05
CA LYS A 9 -18.80 -39.36 18.42
C LYS A 9 -17.97 -39.71 17.19
N ILE A 10 -18.57 -40.44 16.24
CA ILE A 10 -17.87 -40.93 15.04
C ILE A 10 -17.57 -39.75 14.11
N SER A 11 -18.54 -38.86 13.88
CA SER A 11 -18.40 -37.72 13.00
C SER A 11 -17.62 -36.54 13.61
N ARG A 12 -17.37 -36.57 14.94
CA ARG A 12 -16.78 -35.46 15.71
C ARG A 12 -17.55 -34.14 15.63
N VAL A 13 -18.86 -34.22 15.37
CA VAL A 13 -19.79 -33.11 15.34
C VAL A 13 -20.70 -33.17 16.56
N SER A 14 -20.85 -32.10 17.30
CA SER A 14 -21.67 -32.07 18.51
C SER A 14 -23.15 -32.37 18.22
N ILE A 15 -23.85 -32.98 19.18
CA ILE A 15 -25.30 -33.24 19.07
C ILE A 15 -26.07 -31.93 18.80
N ARG A 16 -25.65 -30.82 19.43
CA ARG A 16 -26.25 -29.51 19.20
C ARG A 16 -26.12 -29.09 17.72
N MET A 17 -24.96 -29.31 17.14
CA MET A 17 -24.70 -28.96 15.73
C MET A 17 -25.48 -29.90 14.79
N LEU A 18 -25.57 -31.19 15.09
CA LEU A 18 -26.37 -32.15 14.32
C LEU A 18 -27.87 -31.76 14.31
N ARG A 19 -28.41 -31.32 15.45
CA ARG A 19 -29.78 -30.78 15.51
C ARG A 19 -29.92 -29.49 14.68
N HIS A 20 -28.96 -28.62 14.77
CA HIS A 20 -28.96 -27.40 13.94
C HIS A 20 -28.90 -27.73 12.45
N TYR A 21 -28.11 -28.72 12.03
CA TYR A 21 -28.07 -29.18 10.63
C TYR A 21 -29.42 -29.78 10.18
N ASP A 22 -30.13 -30.49 11.08
CA ASP A 22 -31.49 -30.96 10.82
C ASP A 22 -32.46 -29.75 10.65
N ASP A 23 -32.43 -28.80 11.58
CA ASP A 23 -33.31 -27.63 11.57
C ASP A 23 -33.18 -26.77 10.29
N ILE A 24 -31.95 -26.62 9.79
CA ILE A 24 -31.67 -25.86 8.54
C ILE A 24 -31.71 -26.71 7.26
N GLY A 25 -32.01 -28.00 7.39
CA GLY A 25 -32.13 -28.93 6.26
C GLY A 25 -30.81 -29.39 5.64
N LEU A 26 -29.66 -29.08 6.28
CA LEU A 26 -28.31 -29.41 5.77
C LEU A 26 -28.00 -30.93 5.93
N LEU A 27 -28.41 -31.54 7.04
CA LEU A 27 -28.31 -32.99 7.26
C LEU A 27 -29.49 -33.46 8.12
N LYS A 28 -30.48 -34.05 7.50
CA LYS A 28 -31.66 -34.61 8.16
C LYS A 28 -31.33 -36.00 8.70
N PRO A 29 -31.83 -36.37 9.91
CA PRO A 29 -31.76 -37.76 10.38
C PRO A 29 -32.52 -38.69 9.41
N ALA A 30 -32.06 -39.91 9.28
CA ALA A 30 -32.72 -40.91 8.45
C ALA A 30 -34.08 -41.31 9.05
N GLU A 31 -34.19 -41.27 10.40
CA GLU A 31 -35.39 -41.61 11.13
C GLU A 31 -35.46 -40.83 12.44
N ILE A 32 -36.67 -40.41 12.81
CA ILE A 32 -36.96 -39.88 14.14
C ILE A 32 -38.01 -40.77 14.74
N ASP A 33 -37.71 -41.34 15.91
CA ASP A 33 -38.64 -42.17 16.64
C ASP A 33 -39.82 -41.32 17.16
N ASP A 34 -41.01 -41.65 16.70
CA ASP A 34 -42.23 -40.87 17.00
C ASP A 34 -42.63 -40.88 18.48
N LEU A 35 -42.21 -41.90 19.26
CA LEU A 35 -42.55 -42.04 20.66
C LEU A 35 -41.57 -41.31 21.58
N THR A 36 -40.27 -41.38 21.22
CA THR A 36 -39.18 -40.87 22.07
C THR A 36 -38.55 -39.59 21.54
N GLY A 37 -38.78 -39.23 20.27
CA GLY A 37 -38.12 -38.12 19.58
C GLY A 37 -36.64 -38.35 19.30
N TYR A 38 -36.15 -39.58 19.47
CA TYR A 38 -34.76 -39.93 19.21
C TYR A 38 -34.45 -39.90 17.72
N ARG A 39 -33.29 -39.28 17.35
CA ARG A 39 -32.81 -39.17 15.97
C ARG A 39 -31.83 -40.32 15.69
N TYR A 40 -32.02 -40.93 14.53
CA TYR A 40 -31.15 -41.98 14.01
C TYR A 40 -30.59 -41.59 12.66
N TYR A 41 -29.32 -41.95 12.43
CA TYR A 41 -28.58 -41.67 11.21
C TYR A 41 -28.10 -42.97 10.57
N ARG A 42 -28.00 -42.98 9.24
CA ARG A 42 -27.41 -44.11 8.50
C ARG A 42 -25.89 -43.95 8.43
N GLU A 43 -25.20 -45.05 8.13
CA GLU A 43 -23.74 -45.07 7.99
C GLU A 43 -23.27 -44.25 6.79
N ASP A 44 -24.02 -44.25 5.68
CA ASP A 44 -23.73 -43.44 4.50
C ASP A 44 -23.76 -41.92 4.77
N GLN A 45 -24.51 -41.48 5.76
CA GLN A 45 -24.55 -40.09 6.20
C GLN A 45 -23.24 -39.63 6.84
N LEU A 46 -22.33 -40.57 7.21
CA LEU A 46 -20.98 -40.22 7.66
C LEU A 46 -20.15 -39.62 6.54
N PHE A 47 -20.36 -40.00 5.29
CA PHE A 47 -19.71 -39.35 4.16
C PHE A 47 -20.25 -37.95 3.94
N VAL A 48 -21.56 -37.73 4.07
CA VAL A 48 -22.18 -36.42 3.92
C VAL A 48 -21.70 -35.45 5.00
N ILE A 49 -21.67 -35.88 6.26
CA ILE A 49 -21.17 -35.03 7.35
C ILE A 49 -19.67 -34.71 7.18
N GLY A 50 -18.88 -35.62 6.64
CA GLY A 50 -17.48 -35.40 6.28
C GLY A 50 -17.33 -34.30 5.23
N ARG A 51 -18.17 -34.32 4.18
CA ARG A 51 -18.21 -33.26 3.14
C ARG A 51 -18.60 -31.90 3.73
N ILE A 52 -19.63 -31.88 4.60
CA ILE A 52 -20.06 -30.64 5.29
C ILE A 52 -18.91 -30.07 6.13
N THR A 53 -18.23 -30.92 6.89
CA THR A 53 -17.11 -30.48 7.73
C THR A 53 -15.97 -29.92 6.90
N ALA A 54 -15.58 -30.61 5.82
CA ALA A 54 -14.53 -30.15 4.93
C ALA A 54 -14.86 -28.79 4.30
N LEU A 55 -16.06 -28.59 3.77
CA LEU A 55 -16.50 -27.32 3.19
C LEU A 55 -16.53 -26.20 4.25
N LYS A 56 -17.00 -26.51 5.45
CA LYS A 56 -16.99 -25.55 6.55
C LYS A 56 -15.56 -25.13 6.95
N ASP A 57 -14.63 -26.07 7.01
CA ASP A 57 -13.23 -25.79 7.35
C ASP A 57 -12.53 -24.97 6.25
N MET A 58 -12.99 -25.06 5.00
CA MET A 58 -12.60 -24.16 3.90
C MET A 58 -13.27 -22.77 4.00
N GLY A 59 -14.13 -22.55 5.01
CA GLY A 59 -14.76 -21.25 5.29
C GLY A 59 -16.04 -20.98 4.48
N PHE A 60 -16.69 -22.00 3.90
CA PHE A 60 -18.03 -21.82 3.33
C PHE A 60 -19.06 -21.62 4.45
N ALA A 61 -19.99 -20.68 4.26
CA ALA A 61 -21.11 -20.52 5.18
C ALA A 61 -22.07 -21.72 5.05
N LEU A 62 -22.76 -22.08 6.15
CA LEU A 62 -23.67 -23.24 6.13
C LEU A 62 -24.77 -23.12 5.07
N ALA A 63 -25.21 -21.89 4.78
CA ALA A 63 -26.20 -21.64 3.72
C ALA A 63 -25.66 -21.96 2.31
N ASP A 64 -24.36 -21.77 2.09
CA ASP A 64 -23.72 -22.04 0.78
C ASP A 64 -23.40 -23.54 0.62
N ILE A 65 -23.26 -24.27 1.73
CA ILE A 65 -22.95 -25.70 1.69
C ILE A 65 -24.13 -26.51 1.15
N VAL A 66 -25.38 -26.13 1.42
CA VAL A 66 -26.57 -26.84 0.94
C VAL A 66 -26.57 -27.00 -0.60
N PRO A 67 -26.49 -25.95 -1.41
CA PRO A 67 -26.43 -26.10 -2.87
C PRO A 67 -25.16 -26.81 -3.36
N ILE A 68 -24.03 -26.68 -2.65
CA ILE A 68 -22.80 -27.38 -3.01
C ILE A 68 -22.96 -28.90 -2.84
N LEU A 69 -23.65 -29.36 -1.79
CA LEU A 69 -23.92 -30.79 -1.60
C LEU A 69 -24.81 -31.39 -2.70
N GLU A 70 -25.76 -30.63 -3.24
CA GLU A 70 -26.64 -31.08 -4.33
C GLU A 70 -25.86 -31.33 -5.63
N ILE A 71 -24.79 -30.61 -5.86
CA ILE A 71 -23.95 -30.72 -7.05
C ILE A 71 -22.61 -31.44 -6.78
N TYR A 72 -22.44 -32.03 -5.61
CA TYR A 72 -21.14 -32.56 -5.16
C TYR A 72 -20.56 -33.63 -6.09
N GLU A 73 -21.38 -34.35 -6.81
CA GLU A 73 -20.98 -35.37 -7.79
C GLU A 73 -20.64 -34.76 -9.18
N ASP A 74 -21.02 -33.52 -9.41
CA ASP A 74 -20.67 -32.76 -10.63
C ASP A 74 -19.32 -32.06 -10.39
N LYS A 75 -18.24 -32.72 -10.82
CA LYS A 75 -16.87 -32.28 -10.57
C LYS A 75 -16.55 -30.90 -11.12
N GLU A 76 -17.12 -30.54 -12.29
CA GLU A 76 -16.86 -29.23 -12.92
C GLU A 76 -17.49 -28.10 -12.10
N LYS A 77 -18.74 -28.28 -11.67
CA LYS A 77 -19.39 -27.27 -10.84
C LYS A 77 -18.78 -27.16 -9.47
N LEU A 78 -18.42 -28.28 -8.84
CA LEU A 78 -17.74 -28.28 -7.55
C LEU A 78 -16.39 -27.55 -7.63
N ASP A 79 -15.58 -27.83 -8.65
CA ASP A 79 -14.30 -27.16 -8.89
C ASP A 79 -14.49 -25.66 -9.07
N GLY A 80 -15.55 -25.22 -9.76
CA GLY A 80 -15.91 -23.80 -9.88
C GLY A 80 -16.13 -23.11 -8.53
N PHE A 81 -16.86 -23.74 -7.60
CA PHE A 81 -17.05 -23.21 -6.25
C PHE A 81 -15.76 -23.18 -5.44
N LEU A 82 -14.94 -24.23 -5.51
CA LEU A 82 -13.66 -24.30 -4.81
C LEU A 82 -12.69 -23.24 -5.35
N SER A 83 -12.58 -23.09 -6.66
CA SER A 83 -11.72 -22.07 -7.30
C SER A 83 -12.15 -20.64 -6.96
N ALA A 84 -13.45 -20.37 -6.90
CA ALA A 84 -13.97 -19.07 -6.48
C ALA A 84 -13.58 -18.76 -5.02
N ARG A 85 -13.69 -19.76 -4.13
CA ARG A 85 -13.31 -19.60 -2.73
C ARG A 85 -11.81 -19.46 -2.54
N GLU A 86 -11.00 -20.21 -3.29
CA GLU A 86 -9.54 -20.06 -3.29
C GLU A 86 -9.13 -18.64 -3.67
N LYS A 87 -9.72 -18.10 -4.73
CA LYS A 87 -9.47 -16.71 -5.16
C LYS A 87 -9.84 -15.70 -4.06
N GLU A 88 -11.01 -15.84 -3.45
CA GLU A 88 -11.45 -14.97 -2.36
C GLU A 88 -10.47 -14.99 -1.19
N LEU A 89 -10.04 -16.19 -0.76
CA LEU A 89 -9.06 -16.34 0.32
C LEU A 89 -7.69 -15.75 -0.05
N ALA A 90 -7.26 -15.91 -1.30
CA ALA A 90 -6.02 -15.32 -1.79
C ALA A 90 -6.06 -13.77 -1.78
N ASP A 91 -7.18 -13.18 -2.15
CA ASP A 91 -7.36 -11.74 -2.12
C ASP A 91 -7.42 -11.21 -0.67
N GLN A 92 -8.10 -11.93 0.24
CA GLN A 92 -8.10 -11.62 1.67
C GLN A 92 -6.70 -11.74 2.30
N ALA A 93 -5.91 -12.72 1.88
CA ALA A 93 -4.54 -12.89 2.35
C ALA A 93 -3.66 -11.70 1.93
N LYS A 94 -3.73 -11.26 0.67
CA LYS A 94 -3.00 -10.07 0.17
C LYS A 94 -3.37 -8.80 0.93
N GLU A 95 -4.67 -8.59 1.16
CA GLU A 95 -5.14 -7.43 1.92
C GLU A 95 -4.64 -7.47 3.37
N THR A 96 -4.63 -8.66 3.97
CA THR A 96 -4.12 -8.84 5.34
C THR A 96 -2.61 -8.58 5.41
N GLU A 97 -1.85 -9.07 4.44
CA GLU A 97 -0.41 -8.83 4.32
C GLU A 97 -0.10 -7.34 4.18
N TYR A 98 -0.86 -6.63 3.33
CA TYR A 98 -0.74 -5.18 3.20
C TYR A 98 -1.00 -4.44 4.53
N ARG A 99 -2.06 -4.82 5.27
CA ARG A 99 -2.37 -4.24 6.58
C ARG A 99 -1.28 -4.51 7.62
N LEU A 100 -0.67 -5.70 7.59
CA LEU A 100 0.46 -6.03 8.46
C LEU A 100 1.68 -5.17 8.14
N MET A 101 1.96 -4.92 6.88
CA MET A 101 3.04 -4.01 6.44
C MET A 101 2.80 -2.58 6.95
N LEU A 102 1.56 -2.07 6.86
CA LEU A 102 1.22 -0.74 7.40
C LEU A 102 1.43 -0.66 8.91
N LEU A 103 1.04 -1.70 9.65
CA LEU A 103 1.24 -1.78 11.09
C LEU A 103 2.73 -1.82 11.48
N ASP A 104 3.55 -2.58 10.74
CA ASP A 104 4.99 -2.63 10.96
C ASP A 104 5.63 -1.26 10.71
N THR A 105 5.24 -0.59 9.63
CA THR A 105 5.68 0.78 9.32
C THR A 105 5.31 1.76 10.44
N ALA A 106 4.07 1.72 10.92
CA ALA A 106 3.63 2.55 12.03
C ALA A 106 4.43 2.27 13.32
N ARG A 107 4.71 0.98 13.63
CA ARG A 107 5.54 0.59 14.79
C ARG A 107 6.98 1.07 14.68
N LYS A 108 7.55 1.03 13.47
CA LYS A 108 8.89 1.57 13.20
C LYS A 108 8.93 3.08 13.43
N ARG A 109 7.90 3.82 13.00
CA ARG A 109 7.75 5.26 13.29
C ARG A 109 7.73 5.53 14.79
N LEU A 110 6.86 4.88 15.55
CA LEU A 110 6.77 5.06 17.01
C LEU A 110 8.08 4.79 17.75
N ARG A 111 8.92 3.88 17.24
CA ARG A 111 10.26 3.63 17.80
C ARG A 111 11.28 4.69 17.41
N LYS A 112 11.17 5.30 16.22
CA LYS A 112 12.05 6.36 15.73
C LYS A 112 11.70 7.73 16.33
N GLU A 113 10.43 8.03 16.60
CA GLU A 113 9.97 9.30 17.18
C GLU A 113 10.65 9.64 18.51
N GLN A 114 11.18 8.66 19.24
CA GLN A 114 11.97 8.91 20.47
C GLN A 114 13.37 9.50 20.23
N ASN A 115 13.85 9.58 18.96
CA ASN A 115 15.23 9.97 18.63
C ASN A 115 15.38 10.90 17.41
N MET A 116 14.29 11.42 16.81
CA MET A 116 14.40 12.25 15.61
C MET A 116 14.12 13.72 15.94
N SER A 117 15.21 14.51 16.06
CA SER A 117 15.15 15.96 15.91
C SER A 117 15.59 16.32 14.49
N PHE A 118 14.72 16.93 13.70
CA PHE A 118 15.11 17.57 12.45
C PHE A 118 15.64 18.97 12.75
N ASP A 119 16.91 19.21 12.46
CA ASP A 119 17.50 20.53 12.60
C ASP A 119 17.08 21.41 11.41
N VAL A 120 16.29 22.45 11.70
CA VAL A 120 15.85 23.40 10.68
C VAL A 120 16.85 24.53 10.55
N THR A 121 17.30 24.78 9.33
CA THR A 121 18.24 25.86 8.99
C THR A 121 17.66 26.79 7.95
N VAL A 122 18.07 28.07 8.00
CA VAL A 122 17.75 29.03 6.93
C VAL A 122 18.96 29.21 6.05
N LYS A 123 18.78 29.02 4.74
CA LYS A 123 19.84 29.23 3.75
C LYS A 123 19.29 29.84 2.47
N THR A 124 20.19 30.30 1.62
CA THR A 124 19.83 30.73 0.27
C THR A 124 20.40 29.75 -0.75
N ILE A 125 19.53 29.17 -1.58
CA ILE A 125 19.93 28.42 -2.76
C ILE A 125 20.26 29.48 -3.83
N PRO A 126 21.50 29.50 -4.40
CA PRO A 126 21.91 30.55 -5.31
C PRO A 126 21.17 30.47 -6.66
N GLU A 127 21.25 31.55 -7.41
CA GLU A 127 20.89 31.55 -8.82
C GLU A 127 21.68 30.46 -9.55
N ARG A 128 20.98 29.68 -10.39
CA ARG A 128 21.56 28.52 -11.05
C ARG A 128 20.99 28.30 -12.45
N TYR A 129 21.84 27.93 -13.38
CA TYR A 129 21.42 27.44 -14.69
C TYR A 129 21.07 25.95 -14.58
N ALA A 130 19.87 25.58 -15.04
CA ALA A 130 19.34 24.25 -14.83
C ALA A 130 18.64 23.70 -16.09
N ALA A 131 18.74 22.37 -16.26
CA ALA A 131 17.83 21.58 -17.06
C ALA A 131 16.54 21.38 -16.27
N THR A 132 15.39 21.58 -16.89
CA THR A 132 14.08 21.45 -16.26
C THR A 132 13.15 20.62 -17.14
N VAL A 133 12.36 19.75 -16.51
CA VAL A 133 11.27 18.98 -17.15
C VAL A 133 9.99 19.28 -16.38
N HIS A 134 9.01 19.82 -17.07
CA HIS A 134 7.68 20.08 -16.51
C HIS A 134 6.69 19.17 -17.21
N MET A 135 5.96 18.35 -16.44
CA MET A 135 5.01 17.39 -16.99
C MET A 135 3.92 17.01 -16.01
N ILE A 136 2.91 16.33 -16.52
CA ILE A 136 1.87 15.68 -15.70
C ILE A 136 2.21 14.20 -15.59
N ILE A 137 2.32 13.70 -14.37
CA ILE A 137 2.56 12.28 -14.05
C ILE A 137 1.29 11.65 -13.52
N PRO A 138 1.11 10.30 -13.64
CA PRO A 138 -0.09 9.64 -13.17
C PRO A 138 -0.33 9.81 -11.65
N ARG A 139 0.71 9.65 -10.83
CA ARG A 139 0.68 9.74 -9.36
C ARG A 139 2.02 10.22 -8.83
N TYR A 140 2.09 10.60 -7.56
CA TYR A 140 3.33 11.05 -6.91
C TYR A 140 4.46 10.01 -6.97
N GLU A 141 4.14 8.71 -6.86
CA GLU A 141 5.12 7.63 -6.93
C GLU A 141 5.76 7.48 -8.32
N ASP A 142 5.14 8.05 -9.35
CA ASP A 142 5.60 8.01 -10.73
C ASP A 142 6.58 9.16 -11.07
N GLU A 143 7.09 9.90 -10.07
CA GLU A 143 8.08 11.00 -10.23
C GLU A 143 9.28 10.61 -11.11
N GLY A 144 9.69 9.34 -11.05
CA GLY A 144 10.77 8.80 -11.87
C GLY A 144 10.59 9.01 -13.38
N MET A 145 9.35 9.21 -13.87
CA MET A 145 9.09 9.51 -15.28
C MET A 145 9.65 10.87 -15.69
N ALA A 146 9.54 11.88 -14.82
CA ALA A 146 10.07 13.22 -15.09
C ALA A 146 11.62 13.20 -15.12
N TRP A 147 12.25 12.46 -14.22
CA TRP A 147 13.69 12.26 -14.22
C TRP A 147 14.19 11.47 -15.44
N ALA A 148 13.43 10.46 -15.89
CA ALA A 148 13.74 9.71 -17.11
C ALA A 148 13.68 10.60 -18.36
N ALA A 149 12.66 11.47 -18.47
CA ALA A 149 12.53 12.43 -19.56
C ALA A 149 13.71 13.42 -19.61
N MET A 150 14.30 13.79 -18.47
CA MET A 150 15.52 14.60 -18.42
C MET A 150 16.72 13.90 -19.07
N GLY A 151 16.76 12.58 -19.04
CA GLY A 151 17.81 11.77 -19.69
C GLY A 151 17.72 11.71 -21.23
N GLU A 152 16.64 12.21 -21.83
CA GLU A 152 16.45 12.24 -23.30
C GLU A 152 17.22 13.37 -24.03
N CYS A 153 18.07 14.10 -23.31
CA CYS A 153 18.94 15.10 -23.91
C CYS A 153 19.91 14.48 -24.92
N LYS A 154 20.10 15.16 -26.07
CA LYS A 154 21.02 14.68 -27.12
C LYS A 154 22.48 14.63 -26.64
N GLU A 155 22.84 15.51 -25.74
CA GLU A 155 24.16 15.59 -25.14
C GLU A 155 24.09 15.23 -23.66
N PRO A 156 25.07 14.49 -23.12
CA PRO A 156 25.11 14.19 -21.70
C PRO A 156 25.13 15.48 -20.86
N LEU A 157 24.24 15.59 -19.91
CA LEU A 157 24.20 16.71 -18.98
C LEU A 157 25.37 16.61 -18.00
N VAL A 158 26.12 17.69 -17.85
CA VAL A 158 27.21 17.78 -16.87
C VAL A 158 26.67 18.48 -15.61
N PRO A 159 26.55 17.79 -14.47
CA PRO A 159 26.06 18.39 -13.24
C PRO A 159 26.93 19.57 -12.80
N ALA A 160 26.30 20.59 -12.26
CA ALA A 160 27.02 21.68 -11.60
C ALA A 160 27.64 21.20 -10.26
N ASP A 161 28.48 22.03 -9.68
CA ASP A 161 29.03 21.81 -8.35
C ASP A 161 28.91 23.12 -7.54
N PRO A 162 28.04 23.15 -6.52
CA PRO A 162 27.11 22.09 -6.08
C PRO A 162 25.99 21.83 -7.09
N CYS A 163 25.55 20.57 -7.18
CA CYS A 163 24.40 20.17 -7.99
C CYS A 163 23.14 20.18 -7.14
N TYR A 164 22.10 20.84 -7.64
CA TYR A 164 20.78 20.84 -7.04
C TYR A 164 19.83 20.03 -7.94
N SER A 165 19.48 18.82 -7.51
CA SER A 165 18.45 17.98 -8.12
C SER A 165 17.16 18.18 -7.34
N ILE A 166 16.19 18.86 -7.92
CA ILE A 166 14.99 19.36 -7.24
C ILE A 166 13.76 18.82 -7.91
N ALA A 167 12.78 18.38 -7.10
CA ALA A 167 11.41 18.14 -7.54
C ALA A 167 10.46 19.10 -6.82
N GLU A 168 9.61 19.76 -7.60
CA GLU A 168 8.58 20.70 -7.16
C GLU A 168 7.22 20.26 -7.71
N PHE A 169 6.22 20.14 -6.85
CA PHE A 169 4.84 19.84 -7.24
C PHE A 169 4.04 21.13 -7.31
N TRP A 170 3.39 21.34 -8.45
CA TRP A 170 2.77 22.65 -8.79
C TRP A 170 1.28 22.69 -8.47
N ASP A 171 0.68 21.56 -8.12
CA ASP A 171 -0.73 21.52 -7.75
C ASP A 171 -1.00 22.28 -6.45
N ASN A 172 -2.12 23.00 -6.42
CA ASN A 172 -2.55 23.78 -5.25
C ASN A 172 -3.20 22.92 -4.15
N GLU A 173 -3.50 21.64 -4.47
CA GLU A 173 -4.11 20.67 -3.56
C GLU A 173 -3.61 19.25 -3.87
N TYR A 174 -3.83 18.33 -2.96
CA TYR A 174 -3.50 16.91 -3.19
C TYR A 174 -4.36 16.34 -4.33
N LYS A 175 -3.72 15.70 -5.29
CA LYS A 175 -4.38 14.98 -6.38
C LYS A 175 -4.06 13.49 -6.33
N GLU A 176 -5.09 12.67 -6.46
CA GLU A 176 -4.90 11.21 -6.58
C GLU A 176 -4.32 10.79 -7.95
N LYS A 177 -4.53 11.62 -8.98
CA LYS A 177 -4.12 11.37 -10.36
C LYS A 177 -3.81 12.68 -11.09
N ASN A 178 -2.99 12.58 -12.15
CA ASN A 178 -2.62 13.72 -12.99
C ASN A 178 -1.92 14.82 -12.20
N VAL A 179 -0.86 14.44 -11.50
CA VAL A 179 -0.05 15.31 -10.64
C VAL A 179 0.88 16.15 -11.52
N GLU A 180 0.90 17.46 -11.32
CA GLU A 180 1.75 18.39 -12.05
C GLU A 180 3.09 18.56 -11.33
N ILE A 181 4.19 18.23 -12.01
CA ILE A 181 5.54 18.25 -11.44
C ILE A 181 6.52 18.99 -12.36
N GLU A 182 7.44 19.72 -11.76
CA GLU A 182 8.66 20.17 -12.41
C GLU A 182 9.88 19.57 -11.68
N VAL A 183 10.72 18.83 -12.41
CA VAL A 183 12.03 18.44 -11.92
C VAL A 183 13.10 19.31 -12.54
N SER A 184 14.15 19.62 -11.77
CA SER A 184 15.27 20.42 -12.25
C SER A 184 16.60 19.90 -11.75
N MET A 185 17.64 20.01 -12.56
CA MET A 185 19.00 19.67 -12.20
C MET A 185 19.95 20.80 -12.63
N SER A 186 20.76 21.30 -11.69
CA SER A 186 21.77 22.32 -12.00
C SER A 186 22.86 21.73 -12.89
N VAL A 187 23.16 22.40 -14.01
CA VAL A 187 24.11 21.93 -15.02
C VAL A 187 25.18 22.97 -15.35
N LYS A 188 26.35 22.45 -15.73
CA LYS A 188 27.46 23.27 -16.31
C LYS A 188 27.33 23.28 -17.84
N GLY A 189 27.72 24.37 -18.46
CA GLY A 189 27.68 24.50 -19.91
C GLY A 189 26.45 25.21 -20.41
N ARG A 190 26.19 25.12 -21.71
CA ARG A 190 25.02 25.64 -22.39
C ARG A 190 24.45 24.58 -23.29
N TYR A 191 23.16 24.36 -23.22
CA TYR A 191 22.44 23.32 -23.94
C TYR A 191 21.28 23.95 -24.72
N GLN A 192 20.85 23.25 -25.75
CA GLN A 192 19.66 23.64 -26.52
C GLN A 192 18.43 22.92 -25.96
N ASP A 193 17.34 23.64 -25.91
CA ASP A 193 16.03 23.11 -25.55
C ASP A 193 15.66 21.88 -26.42
N THR A 194 15.09 20.88 -25.81
CA THR A 194 14.46 19.76 -26.50
C THR A 194 12.95 19.84 -26.37
N GLU A 195 12.23 18.83 -26.85
CA GLU A 195 10.78 18.76 -26.70
C GLU A 195 10.38 18.79 -25.22
N HIS A 196 11.03 17.99 -24.39
CA HIS A 196 10.67 17.78 -22.98
C HIS A 196 11.57 18.56 -22.01
N VAL A 197 12.84 18.80 -22.37
CA VAL A 197 13.79 19.46 -21.47
C VAL A 197 14.00 20.91 -21.88
N LYS A 198 13.81 21.83 -20.93
CA LYS A 198 14.05 23.26 -21.09
C LYS A 198 15.22 23.69 -20.22
N PHE A 199 16.00 24.61 -20.73
CA PHE A 199 17.18 25.14 -20.03
C PHE A 199 16.94 26.59 -19.65
N LYS A 200 16.91 26.88 -18.36
CA LYS A 200 16.63 28.21 -17.83
C LYS A 200 17.50 28.57 -16.63
N THR A 201 17.69 29.87 -16.40
CA THR A 201 18.28 30.34 -15.14
C THR A 201 17.17 30.44 -14.10
N LEU A 202 17.33 29.70 -13.01
CA LEU A 202 16.44 29.72 -11.86
C LEU A 202 16.98 30.74 -10.84
N PRO A 203 16.15 31.66 -10.32
CA PRO A 203 16.59 32.70 -9.41
C PRO A 203 17.04 32.13 -8.08
N ALA A 204 17.81 32.93 -7.32
CA ALA A 204 18.11 32.61 -5.95
C ALA A 204 16.84 32.56 -5.11
N VAL A 205 16.78 31.62 -4.17
CA VAL A 205 15.63 31.41 -3.27
C VAL A 205 16.10 31.20 -1.83
N LYS A 206 15.51 31.96 -0.89
CA LYS A 206 15.73 31.79 0.54
C LYS A 206 14.77 30.73 1.04
N VAL A 207 15.28 29.74 1.78
CA VAL A 207 14.51 28.61 2.27
C VAL A 207 14.76 28.36 3.74
N ALA A 208 13.72 27.89 4.44
CA ALA A 208 13.87 27.12 5.66
C ALA A 208 13.91 25.64 5.26
N SER A 209 14.92 24.91 5.69
CA SER A 209 15.11 23.53 5.26
C SER A 209 15.57 22.61 6.39
N CYS A 210 15.29 21.33 6.25
CA CYS A 210 15.88 20.27 7.07
C CYS A 210 16.30 19.09 6.19
N VAL A 211 17.36 18.39 6.64
CA VAL A 211 17.87 17.20 5.95
C VAL A 211 17.30 15.96 6.60
N VAL A 212 16.68 15.12 5.78
CA VAL A 212 16.11 13.81 6.14
C VAL A 212 17.05 12.73 5.64
N LYS A 213 17.50 11.84 6.54
CA LYS A 213 18.26 10.64 6.17
C LYS A 213 17.40 9.42 6.35
N GLY A 214 17.37 8.55 5.33
CA GLY A 214 16.56 7.34 5.29
C GLY A 214 15.32 7.47 4.42
N SER A 215 14.39 6.51 4.58
CA SER A 215 13.23 6.36 3.70
C SER A 215 12.31 7.58 3.69
N TYR A 216 11.55 7.75 2.59
CA TYR A 216 10.59 8.84 2.41
C TYR A 216 9.39 8.80 3.38
N ASP A 217 9.22 7.73 4.15
CA ASP A 217 8.19 7.64 5.19
C ASP A 217 8.32 8.72 6.27
N GLN A 218 9.50 9.32 6.40
CA GLN A 218 9.80 10.39 7.37
C GLN A 218 9.40 11.80 6.87
N MET A 219 9.08 11.93 5.58
CA MET A 219 8.83 13.23 4.97
C MET A 219 7.68 14.01 5.63
N PRO A 220 6.53 13.39 6.00
CA PRO A 220 5.45 14.13 6.66
C PRO A 220 5.88 14.78 7.98
N ASP A 221 6.73 14.11 8.78
CA ASP A 221 7.22 14.62 10.05
C ASP A 221 8.22 15.77 9.83
N ALA A 222 9.07 15.65 8.81
CA ALA A 222 9.97 16.69 8.38
C ALA A 222 9.20 17.95 7.91
N TYR A 223 8.17 17.79 7.09
CA TYR A 223 7.31 18.89 6.66
C TYR A 223 6.67 19.60 7.85
N ALA A 224 6.07 18.85 8.78
CA ALA A 224 5.45 19.41 9.97
C ALA A 224 6.45 20.16 10.84
N THR A 225 7.68 19.64 10.98
CA THR A 225 8.75 20.27 11.76
C THR A 225 9.17 21.60 11.13
N VAL A 226 9.42 21.65 9.82
CA VAL A 226 9.84 22.89 9.14
C VAL A 226 8.72 23.93 9.19
N ILE A 227 7.46 23.55 8.95
CA ILE A 227 6.33 24.47 9.02
C ILE A 227 6.15 25.02 10.45
N SER A 228 6.25 24.17 11.46
CA SER A 228 6.18 24.61 12.88
C SER A 228 7.29 25.59 13.21
N TRP A 229 8.52 25.32 12.75
CA TRP A 229 9.67 26.20 12.92
C TRP A 229 9.48 27.55 12.22
N ILE A 230 9.00 27.57 10.97
CA ILE A 230 8.68 28.79 10.18
C ILE A 230 7.73 29.67 10.98
N ASN A 231 6.62 29.09 11.48
CA ASN A 231 5.61 29.81 12.24
C ASN A 231 6.19 30.39 13.57
N ALA A 232 6.96 29.57 14.27
CA ALA A 232 7.58 29.98 15.55
C ALA A 232 8.61 31.09 15.41
N ASN A 233 9.25 31.21 14.23
CA ASN A 233 10.29 32.22 13.95
C ASN A 233 9.77 33.40 13.13
N GLY A 234 8.46 33.52 12.89
CA GLY A 234 7.82 34.67 12.28
C GLY A 234 8.03 34.79 10.75
N TYR A 235 8.50 33.73 10.09
CA TYR A 235 8.59 33.69 8.64
C TYR A 235 7.24 33.31 8.01
N LYS A 236 7.10 33.61 6.71
CA LYS A 236 5.96 33.20 5.88
C LYS A 236 6.47 32.39 4.70
N THR A 237 5.74 31.39 4.29
CA THR A 237 6.02 30.66 3.04
C THR A 237 5.64 31.53 1.85
N SER A 238 6.52 31.61 0.85
CA SER A 238 6.35 32.50 -0.30
C SER A 238 6.01 31.78 -1.61
N LYS A 239 6.30 30.47 -1.68
CA LYS A 239 6.11 29.61 -2.86
C LYS A 239 5.84 28.18 -2.41
N PRO A 240 5.41 27.26 -3.31
CA PRO A 240 5.35 25.84 -3.03
C PRO A 240 6.68 25.31 -2.49
N MET A 241 6.60 24.30 -1.64
CA MET A 241 7.75 23.59 -1.11
C MET A 241 8.36 22.69 -2.20
N PHE A 242 9.62 22.36 -2.06
CA PHE A 242 10.31 21.43 -2.93
C PHE A 242 11.31 20.57 -2.17
N ASN A 243 11.70 19.46 -2.77
CA ASN A 243 12.70 18.54 -2.24
C ASN A 243 13.98 18.62 -3.07
N ILE A 244 15.15 18.62 -2.39
CA ILE A 244 16.46 18.45 -3.02
C ILE A 244 16.92 17.03 -2.72
N TYR A 245 17.26 16.26 -3.75
CA TYR A 245 17.76 14.91 -3.62
C TYR A 245 19.29 14.90 -3.66
N HIS A 246 19.89 14.64 -2.51
CA HIS A 246 21.35 14.48 -2.37
C HIS A 246 21.79 13.05 -2.65
N VAL A 247 21.03 12.07 -2.12
CA VAL A 247 21.16 10.64 -2.43
C VAL A 247 19.76 10.09 -2.68
N SER A 248 19.51 9.58 -3.87
CA SER A 248 18.21 9.16 -4.34
C SER A 248 18.22 7.68 -4.79
N PRO A 249 17.04 7.08 -5.10
CA PRO A 249 16.97 5.73 -5.67
C PRO A 249 17.79 5.51 -6.94
N ALA A 250 18.15 6.58 -7.66
CA ALA A 250 19.01 6.48 -8.83
C ALA A 250 20.50 6.17 -8.47
N GLN A 251 20.92 6.53 -7.26
CA GLN A 251 22.29 6.38 -6.79
C GLN A 251 22.46 5.22 -5.80
N CYS A 252 21.42 4.94 -4.98
CA CYS A 252 21.43 3.89 -3.99
C CYS A 252 20.12 3.12 -3.97
N LYS A 253 20.17 1.79 -3.77
CA LYS A 253 18.97 0.94 -3.68
C LYS A 253 18.43 0.80 -2.25
N ASP A 254 19.26 1.11 -1.25
CA ASP A 254 18.87 1.02 0.16
C ASP A 254 18.15 2.31 0.57
N PRO A 255 16.86 2.26 0.92
CA PRO A 255 16.11 3.43 1.36
C PRO A 255 16.68 4.09 2.62
N ASP A 256 17.40 3.34 3.47
CA ASP A 256 18.00 3.90 4.69
C ASP A 256 19.21 4.81 4.38
N GLU A 257 19.75 4.75 3.17
CA GLU A 257 20.87 5.61 2.71
C GLU A 257 20.41 6.86 1.96
N TYR A 258 19.11 7.02 1.68
CA TYR A 258 18.60 8.22 1.01
C TYR A 258 18.89 9.47 1.84
N VAL A 259 19.20 10.56 1.15
CA VAL A 259 19.39 11.87 1.76
C VAL A 259 18.59 12.89 0.97
N THR A 260 17.51 13.37 1.58
CA THR A 260 16.61 14.34 0.98
C THR A 260 16.55 15.59 1.85
N GLU A 261 16.61 16.73 1.24
CA GLU A 261 16.43 17.99 1.94
C GLU A 261 15.09 18.61 1.57
N VAL A 262 14.25 18.77 2.58
CA VAL A 262 12.95 19.45 2.48
C VAL A 262 13.18 20.95 2.55
N CYS A 263 12.69 21.69 1.57
CA CYS A 263 12.87 23.14 1.45
C CYS A 263 11.53 23.87 1.33
N PHE A 264 11.30 24.82 2.21
CA PHE A 264 10.17 25.74 2.15
C PHE A 264 10.70 27.15 1.82
N PRO A 265 10.37 27.70 0.64
CA PRO A 265 10.68 29.10 0.34
C PRO A 265 10.03 30.05 1.34
N ILE A 266 10.84 30.99 1.88
CA ILE A 266 10.41 31.93 2.94
C ILE A 266 10.73 33.37 2.61
N GLU A 267 9.92 34.26 3.15
CA GLU A 267 10.11 35.69 3.19
C GLU A 267 9.91 36.29 4.59
#